data_89b8d39fabc826f85d13beeb6e7d4f98
#
_entry.id   89b8d39fabc826f85d13beeb6e7d4f98
#
_cell.length_a   1.000
_cell.length_b   1.000
_cell.length_c   1.000
_cell.angle_alpha   90.00
_cell.angle_beta   90.00
_cell.angle_gamma   90.00
#
_symmetry.space_group_name_H-M   'P 1'
#
loop_
_entity.id
_entity.type
_entity.pdbx_description
1 polymer ?
#
loop_
_entity_poly.entity_id
_entity_poly.type
_entity_poly.pdbx_seq_one_letter_code
_entity_poly.pdbx_strand_id
1 'polypeptide(L)'
;PPCHTGKPPFGYRLEIRGEGNIDRLAIARRMIAVMDGETLLNCPNNYEVEIRVEIGGNGGAFMYAKLLTIKDERFSYRVSALPASMHPATAAAVLRYAMEHMKVNARVLDPCCGSGTFLIEREKLYPCAGLTGVDISNKAIDIARINAEAAGSIAKFVHNDCMRFTAERPYDELVANLPFGNRVGSHKSNEKLYAGILENLPKWLRRGGVAILYTMEYTLLKKLIREHPGLRLVTEVRTEAGGLMPAVFVIKIGQ
;
A
#
# COMPACT_ATOMS: atom_id res chain seq x y z
N PRO A 1 -5.93 -27.80 2.33
CA PRO A 1 -4.49 -27.69 2.08
C PRO A 1 -3.77 -27.78 3.42
N PRO A 2 -2.64 -28.45 3.50
CA PRO A 2 -1.90 -28.56 4.74
C PRO A 2 -1.38 -27.16 5.12
N CYS A 3 -2.08 -26.55 6.08
CA CYS A 3 -1.71 -25.22 6.59
C CYS A 3 -0.63 -25.30 7.66
N HIS A 4 -0.30 -26.49 8.12
CA HIS A 4 0.67 -26.77 9.17
C HIS A 4 1.61 -27.89 8.76
N THR A 5 2.82 -27.83 9.30
CA THR A 5 3.83 -28.90 9.16
C THR A 5 3.85 -29.83 10.36
N GLY A 6 3.15 -29.48 11.44
CA GLY A 6 3.07 -30.23 12.68
C GLY A 6 1.96 -31.29 12.69
N LYS A 7 1.86 -32.01 13.80
CA LYS A 7 0.78 -32.97 14.10
C LYS A 7 -0.20 -32.37 15.10
N PRO A 8 -1.50 -32.69 15.02
CA PRO A 8 -2.47 -32.27 16.03
C PRO A 8 -2.12 -32.84 17.43
N PRO A 9 -2.58 -32.18 18.50
CA PRO A 9 -3.31 -30.92 18.47
C PRO A 9 -2.41 -29.73 18.14
N PHE A 10 -2.93 -28.80 17.30
CA PHE A 10 -2.23 -27.56 16.97
C PHE A 10 -2.48 -26.50 18.05
N GLY A 11 -1.41 -25.88 18.54
CA GLY A 11 -1.51 -24.80 19.50
C GLY A 11 -2.19 -23.57 18.90
N TYR A 12 -3.16 -22.98 19.59
CA TYR A 12 -3.74 -21.71 19.18
C TYR A 12 -3.74 -20.67 20.30
N ARG A 13 -3.68 -19.40 19.90
CA ARG A 13 -3.92 -18.22 20.73
C ARG A 13 -5.24 -17.59 20.33
N LEU A 14 -6.09 -17.27 21.31
CA LEU A 14 -7.34 -16.56 21.09
C LEU A 14 -7.16 -15.08 21.45
N GLU A 15 -7.55 -14.18 20.53
CA GLU A 15 -7.60 -12.74 20.74
C GLU A 15 -9.02 -12.24 20.48
N ILE A 16 -9.63 -11.58 21.47
CA ILE A 16 -10.98 -11.01 21.34
C ILE A 16 -10.87 -9.49 21.38
N ARG A 17 -11.34 -8.84 20.33
CA ARG A 17 -11.45 -7.39 20.18
C ARG A 17 -12.91 -6.98 20.07
N GLY A 18 -13.24 -5.78 20.50
CA GLY A 18 -14.59 -5.25 20.33
C GLY A 18 -14.76 -3.91 21.03
N GLU A 19 -15.79 -3.19 20.62
CA GLU A 19 -16.20 -1.92 21.21
C GLU A 19 -17.26 -2.13 22.28
N GLY A 20 -17.32 -1.24 23.28
CA GLY A 20 -18.30 -1.28 24.35
C GLY A 20 -17.95 -2.20 25.52
N ASN A 21 -18.94 -2.45 26.39
CA ASN A 21 -18.79 -3.25 27.61
C ASN A 21 -18.93 -4.75 27.29
N ILE A 22 -17.87 -5.35 26.76
CA ILE A 22 -17.85 -6.77 26.39
C ILE A 22 -17.02 -7.55 27.41
N ASP A 23 -17.60 -8.57 28.01
CA ASP A 23 -16.86 -9.51 28.85
C ASP A 23 -16.03 -10.48 27.98
N ARG A 24 -14.87 -9.99 27.58
CA ARG A 24 -13.92 -10.74 26.73
C ARG A 24 -13.46 -12.03 27.39
N LEU A 25 -13.36 -12.04 28.72
CA LEU A 25 -12.90 -13.22 29.46
C LEU A 25 -13.94 -14.33 29.45
N ALA A 26 -15.23 -13.99 29.67
CA ALA A 26 -16.32 -14.96 29.58
C ALA A 26 -16.43 -15.55 28.16
N ILE A 27 -16.35 -14.71 27.13
CA ILE A 27 -16.37 -15.16 25.74
C ILE A 27 -15.18 -16.09 25.48
N ALA A 28 -13.98 -15.70 25.88
CA ALA A 28 -12.78 -16.52 25.69
C ALA A 28 -12.91 -17.89 26.35
N ARG A 29 -13.37 -17.96 27.60
CA ARG A 29 -13.58 -19.23 28.31
C ARG A 29 -14.55 -20.15 27.58
N ARG A 30 -15.69 -19.61 27.11
CA ARG A 30 -16.67 -20.37 26.33
C ARG A 30 -16.13 -20.87 25.02
N MET A 31 -15.39 -20.05 24.30
CA MET A 31 -14.77 -20.44 23.03
C MET A 31 -13.72 -21.53 23.24
N ILE A 32 -12.84 -21.37 24.22
CA ILE A 32 -11.81 -22.36 24.56
C ILE A 32 -12.46 -23.70 24.88
N ALA A 33 -13.52 -23.70 25.71
CA ALA A 33 -14.22 -24.91 26.08
C ALA A 33 -14.88 -25.68 24.91
N VAL A 34 -15.17 -24.96 23.80
CA VAL A 34 -15.73 -25.57 22.58
C VAL A 34 -14.64 -25.99 21.59
N MET A 35 -13.53 -25.24 21.55
CA MET A 35 -12.49 -25.39 20.51
C MET A 35 -11.40 -26.37 20.92
N ASP A 36 -11.13 -26.51 22.24
CA ASP A 36 -10.11 -27.43 22.69
C ASP A 36 -10.56 -28.89 22.49
N GLY A 37 -9.67 -29.69 21.92
CA GLY A 37 -9.90 -31.08 21.57
C GLY A 37 -8.69 -31.72 20.87
N GLU A 38 -8.96 -32.76 20.12
CA GLU A 38 -7.91 -33.53 19.43
C GLU A 38 -7.18 -32.73 18.35
N THR A 39 -7.83 -31.72 17.79
CA THR A 39 -7.26 -30.94 16.67
C THR A 39 -6.61 -29.63 17.11
N LEU A 40 -7.22 -28.92 18.06
CA LEU A 40 -6.79 -27.62 18.55
C LEU A 40 -6.64 -27.64 20.07
N LEU A 41 -5.65 -26.92 20.59
CA LEU A 41 -5.43 -26.75 22.02
C LEU A 41 -5.04 -25.32 22.33
N ASN A 42 -5.68 -24.68 23.29
CA ASN A 42 -5.34 -23.33 23.69
C ASN A 42 -3.93 -23.28 24.32
N CYS A 43 -3.01 -22.64 23.62
CA CYS A 43 -1.61 -22.55 24.02
C CYS A 43 -1.05 -21.14 23.74
N PRO A 44 -1.42 -20.12 24.54
CA PRO A 44 -1.15 -18.71 24.22
C PRO A 44 0.32 -18.32 24.07
N ASN A 45 1.24 -19.11 24.65
CA ASN A 45 2.67 -18.83 24.62
C ASN A 45 3.44 -19.63 23.56
N ASN A 46 2.82 -20.69 23.02
CA ASN A 46 3.43 -21.52 21.98
C ASN A 46 2.34 -22.00 21.02
N TYR A 47 2.04 -21.21 20.00
CA TYR A 47 0.92 -21.45 19.10
C TYR A 47 1.32 -21.34 17.62
N GLU A 48 0.64 -22.12 16.81
CA GLU A 48 0.76 -22.17 15.36
C GLU A 48 -0.38 -21.37 14.67
N VAL A 49 -1.47 -21.14 15.39
CA VAL A 49 -2.67 -20.46 14.89
C VAL A 49 -3.07 -19.34 15.84
N GLU A 50 -3.23 -18.13 15.31
CA GLU A 50 -3.89 -17.03 16.03
C GLU A 50 -5.36 -16.94 15.57
N ILE A 51 -6.29 -17.15 16.49
CA ILE A 51 -7.72 -16.98 16.24
C ILE A 51 -8.13 -15.63 16.81
N ARG A 52 -8.63 -14.77 15.94
CA ARG A 52 -9.09 -13.45 16.33
C ARG A 52 -10.59 -13.32 16.12
N VAL A 53 -11.26 -12.77 17.12
CA VAL A 53 -12.69 -12.45 17.09
C VAL A 53 -12.84 -10.95 17.24
N GLU A 54 -13.50 -10.33 16.28
CA GLU A 54 -13.82 -8.90 16.31
C GLU A 54 -15.34 -8.74 16.45
N ILE A 55 -15.76 -8.06 17.53
CA ILE A 55 -17.17 -7.84 17.85
C ILE A 55 -17.49 -6.38 17.58
N GLY A 56 -18.36 -6.13 16.61
CA GLY A 56 -18.84 -4.79 16.26
C GLY A 56 -19.89 -4.26 17.22
N GLY A 57 -20.03 -2.94 17.31
CA GLY A 57 -21.01 -2.27 18.17
C GLY A 57 -22.48 -2.60 17.86
N ASN A 58 -22.76 -3.17 16.68
CA ASN A 58 -24.09 -3.63 16.25
C ASN A 58 -24.40 -5.09 16.66
N GLY A 59 -23.53 -5.73 17.44
CA GLY A 59 -23.68 -7.14 17.86
C GLY A 59 -23.22 -8.17 16.82
N GLY A 60 -22.76 -7.74 15.65
CA GLY A 60 -22.12 -8.63 14.67
C GLY A 60 -20.72 -9.02 15.12
N ALA A 61 -20.30 -10.24 14.79
CA ALA A 61 -18.95 -10.72 15.08
C ALA A 61 -18.31 -11.36 13.85
N PHE A 62 -17.02 -11.10 13.67
CA PHE A 62 -16.18 -11.75 12.68
C PHE A 62 -15.11 -12.59 13.37
N MET A 63 -14.91 -13.80 12.89
CA MET A 63 -13.84 -14.68 13.37
C MET A 63 -12.95 -15.04 12.20
N TYR A 64 -11.63 -14.92 12.38
CA TYR A 64 -10.64 -15.33 11.39
C TYR A 64 -9.43 -15.97 12.07
N ALA A 65 -8.80 -16.88 11.35
CA ALA A 65 -7.61 -17.57 11.77
C ALA A 65 -6.40 -17.09 10.96
N LYS A 66 -5.34 -16.74 11.66
CA LYS A 66 -4.01 -16.49 11.07
C LYS A 66 -3.11 -17.69 11.34
N LEU A 67 -2.70 -18.34 10.27
CA LEU A 67 -1.82 -19.51 10.31
C LEU A 67 -0.37 -19.03 10.33
N LEU A 68 0.33 -19.20 11.44
CA LEU A 68 1.70 -18.69 11.61
C LEU A 68 2.75 -19.62 10.98
N THR A 69 2.36 -20.86 10.70
CA THR A 69 3.22 -21.85 10.02
C THR A 69 3.27 -21.66 8.51
N ILE A 70 2.39 -20.83 7.96
CA ILE A 70 2.43 -20.46 6.54
C ILE A 70 3.29 -19.23 6.39
N LYS A 71 4.42 -19.37 5.71
CA LYS A 71 5.25 -18.24 5.30
C LYS A 71 4.53 -17.46 4.20
N ASP A 72 4.31 -16.17 4.41
CA ASP A 72 3.73 -15.31 3.38
C ASP A 72 4.81 -14.85 2.40
N GLU A 73 4.93 -15.55 1.29
CA GLU A 73 5.91 -15.28 0.24
C GLU A 73 5.47 -14.14 -0.72
N ARG A 74 4.24 -13.64 -0.60
CA ARG A 74 3.70 -12.64 -1.56
C ARG A 74 4.55 -11.39 -1.69
N PHE A 75 5.24 -11.02 -0.62
CA PHE A 75 6.05 -9.81 -0.54
C PHE A 75 7.52 -10.09 -0.23
N SER A 76 7.99 -11.32 -0.47
CA SER A 76 9.37 -11.75 -0.24
C SER A 76 10.40 -10.95 -1.07
N TYR A 77 9.97 -10.36 -2.18
CA TYR A 77 10.77 -9.44 -2.99
C TYR A 77 11.23 -8.19 -2.23
N ARG A 78 10.56 -7.82 -1.14
CA ARG A 78 10.95 -6.68 -0.31
C ARG A 78 12.14 -7.04 0.57
N VAL A 79 13.28 -7.23 -0.06
CA VAL A 79 14.55 -7.61 0.58
C VAL A 79 15.06 -6.47 1.48
N SER A 80 14.82 -5.21 1.06
CA SER A 80 15.23 -4.04 1.83
C SER A 80 14.12 -2.98 1.86
N ALA A 81 14.09 -2.18 2.94
CA ALA A 81 13.09 -1.16 3.14
C ALA A 81 13.69 0.13 3.69
N LEU A 82 13.05 1.26 3.39
CA LEU A 82 13.29 2.56 4.03
C LEU A 82 12.28 2.76 5.16
N PRO A 83 12.58 3.59 6.18
CA PRO A 83 11.66 3.83 7.29
C PRO A 83 10.27 4.34 6.89
N ALA A 84 10.17 5.06 5.77
CA ALA A 84 8.92 5.61 5.22
C ALA A 84 8.35 4.79 4.05
N SER A 85 8.92 3.60 3.75
CA SER A 85 8.41 2.76 2.67
C SER A 85 7.00 2.28 2.94
N MET A 86 6.13 2.45 1.95
CA MET A 86 4.78 1.87 1.96
C MET A 86 4.84 0.34 2.09
N HIS A 87 3.94 -0.24 2.88
CA HIS A 87 3.81 -1.69 2.92
C HIS A 87 3.23 -2.22 1.60
N PRO A 88 3.74 -3.32 1.03
CA PRO A 88 3.26 -3.85 -0.25
C PRO A 88 1.76 -4.12 -0.30
N ALA A 89 1.18 -4.65 0.79
CA ALA A 89 -0.27 -4.86 0.86
C ALA A 89 -1.08 -3.55 0.74
N THR A 90 -0.55 -2.44 1.31
CA THR A 90 -1.16 -1.12 1.17
C THR A 90 -1.04 -0.62 -0.28
N ALA A 91 0.14 -0.77 -0.90
CA ALA A 91 0.33 -0.42 -2.31
C ALA A 91 -0.64 -1.19 -3.22
N ALA A 92 -0.75 -2.51 -3.04
CA ALA A 92 -1.67 -3.35 -3.78
C ALA A 92 -3.15 -2.94 -3.58
N ALA A 93 -3.54 -2.57 -2.35
CA ALA A 93 -4.90 -2.11 -2.05
C ALA A 93 -5.20 -0.77 -2.74
N VAL A 94 -4.28 0.20 -2.65
CA VAL A 94 -4.40 1.51 -3.31
C VAL A 94 -4.56 1.35 -4.83
N LEU A 95 -3.72 0.50 -5.44
CA LEU A 95 -3.80 0.22 -6.87
C LEU A 95 -5.12 -0.45 -7.27
N ARG A 96 -5.65 -1.36 -6.44
CA ARG A 96 -6.95 -1.99 -6.70
C ARG A 96 -8.12 -1.00 -6.66
N TYR A 97 -8.08 0.02 -5.79
CA TYR A 97 -9.06 1.10 -5.80
C TYR A 97 -9.07 1.90 -7.10
N ALA A 98 -7.90 2.07 -7.71
CA ALA A 98 -7.75 2.82 -8.95
C ALA A 98 -7.80 1.93 -10.21
N MET A 99 -8.00 0.62 -10.07
CA MET A 99 -7.81 -0.39 -11.11
C MET A 99 -8.63 -0.12 -12.38
N GLU A 100 -9.86 0.37 -12.26
CA GLU A 100 -10.73 0.70 -13.39
C GLU A 100 -10.20 1.85 -14.28
N HIS A 101 -9.23 2.61 -13.75
CA HIS A 101 -8.57 3.71 -14.47
C HIS A 101 -7.22 3.32 -15.05
N MET A 102 -6.73 2.14 -14.76
CA MET A 102 -5.45 1.61 -15.22
C MET A 102 -5.57 0.83 -16.52
N LYS A 103 -4.45 0.67 -17.20
CA LYS A 103 -4.38 -0.05 -18.48
C LYS A 103 -3.39 -1.19 -18.45
N VAL A 104 -3.72 -2.26 -19.17
CA VAL A 104 -2.75 -3.30 -19.52
C VAL A 104 -1.72 -2.70 -20.48
N ASN A 105 -0.46 -3.09 -20.34
CA ASN A 105 0.67 -2.58 -21.14
C ASN A 105 0.88 -1.06 -21.03
N ALA A 106 0.54 -0.47 -19.88
CA ALA A 106 0.81 0.93 -19.61
C ALA A 106 2.31 1.21 -19.43
N ARG A 107 2.72 2.41 -19.79
CA ARG A 107 3.97 3.01 -19.29
C ARG A 107 3.67 3.80 -18.03
N VAL A 108 4.36 3.48 -16.95
CA VAL A 108 4.07 4.01 -15.61
C VAL A 108 5.27 4.76 -15.05
N LEU A 109 5.02 5.92 -14.46
CA LEU A 109 5.99 6.75 -13.75
C LEU A 109 5.67 6.77 -12.25
N ASP A 110 6.70 6.66 -11.41
CA ASP A 110 6.66 7.06 -10.00
C ASP A 110 7.73 8.12 -9.76
N PRO A 111 7.36 9.40 -9.58
CA PRO A 111 8.32 10.49 -9.43
C PRO A 111 8.97 10.58 -8.05
N CYS A 112 8.53 9.76 -7.08
CA CYS A 112 9.03 9.70 -5.70
C CYS A 112 9.06 8.25 -5.23
N CYS A 113 9.75 7.37 -5.98
CA CYS A 113 9.56 5.92 -5.93
C CYS A 113 10.04 5.24 -4.64
N GLY A 114 10.88 5.89 -3.84
CA GLY A 114 11.42 5.30 -2.62
C GLY A 114 12.05 3.93 -2.87
N SER A 115 11.54 2.90 -2.21
CA SER A 115 11.99 1.50 -2.34
C SER A 115 11.41 0.74 -3.55
N GLY A 116 10.72 1.41 -4.47
CA GLY A 116 10.14 0.83 -5.68
C GLY A 116 8.84 0.05 -5.49
N THR A 117 8.34 -0.04 -4.27
CA THR A 117 7.19 -0.89 -3.91
C THR A 117 5.95 -0.63 -4.78
N PHE A 118 5.65 0.65 -5.04
CA PHE A 118 4.44 1.01 -5.78
C PHE A 118 4.49 0.55 -7.25
N LEU A 119 5.65 0.69 -7.90
CA LEU A 119 5.86 0.21 -9.27
C LEU A 119 5.83 -1.31 -9.36
N ILE A 120 6.48 -2.01 -8.43
CA ILE A 120 6.50 -3.47 -8.38
C ILE A 120 5.07 -4.03 -8.20
N GLU A 121 4.29 -3.48 -7.27
CA GLU A 121 2.90 -3.93 -7.07
C GLU A 121 2.01 -3.54 -8.26
N ARG A 122 2.29 -2.42 -8.96
CA ARG A 122 1.58 -2.05 -10.19
C ARG A 122 1.80 -3.06 -11.31
N GLU A 123 3.03 -3.52 -11.49
CA GLU A 123 3.36 -4.55 -12.49
C GLU A 123 2.71 -5.90 -12.18
N LYS A 124 2.66 -6.28 -10.90
CA LYS A 124 1.96 -7.51 -10.46
C LYS A 124 0.46 -7.47 -10.70
N LEU A 125 -0.14 -6.27 -10.72
CA LEU A 125 -1.58 -6.13 -10.97
C LEU A 125 -1.92 -6.30 -12.44
N TYR A 126 -1.15 -5.67 -13.34
CA TYR A 126 -1.28 -5.77 -14.79
C TYR A 126 0.09 -5.64 -15.46
N PRO A 127 0.36 -6.42 -16.51
CA PRO A 127 1.56 -6.25 -17.33
C PRO A 127 1.76 -4.80 -17.77
N CYS A 128 3.00 -4.32 -17.71
CA CYS A 128 3.39 -2.96 -18.08
C CYS A 128 4.34 -2.97 -19.28
N ALA A 129 4.26 -1.97 -20.16
CA ALA A 129 5.19 -1.76 -21.25
C ALA A 129 6.50 -1.08 -20.78
N GLY A 130 6.48 -0.47 -19.61
CA GLY A 130 7.65 0.13 -18.97
C GLY A 130 7.29 0.78 -17.65
N LEU A 131 8.22 0.71 -16.72
CA LEU A 131 8.09 1.27 -15.38
C LEU A 131 9.33 2.12 -15.10
N THR A 132 9.13 3.37 -14.69
CA THR A 132 10.20 4.28 -14.34
C THR A 132 9.97 4.84 -12.96
N GLY A 133 10.93 4.64 -12.06
CA GLY A 133 10.95 5.25 -10.73
C GLY A 133 12.02 6.33 -10.67
N VAL A 134 11.67 7.48 -10.12
CA VAL A 134 12.60 8.59 -9.87
C VAL A 134 12.64 8.85 -8.38
N ASP A 135 13.81 9.06 -7.83
CA ASP A 135 13.97 9.48 -6.43
C ASP A 135 15.24 10.32 -6.29
N ILE A 136 15.19 11.31 -5.41
CA ILE A 136 16.34 12.20 -5.11
C ILE A 136 17.37 11.51 -4.21
N SER A 137 17.02 10.43 -3.56
CA SER A 137 17.89 9.66 -2.68
C SER A 137 18.56 8.52 -3.42
N ASN A 138 19.87 8.57 -3.58
CA ASN A 138 20.63 7.46 -4.17
C ASN A 138 20.42 6.15 -3.41
N LYS A 139 20.37 6.22 -2.07
CA LYS A 139 20.08 5.05 -1.22
C LYS A 139 18.70 4.44 -1.52
N ALA A 140 17.69 5.27 -1.81
CA ALA A 140 16.36 4.79 -2.19
C ALA A 140 16.40 4.05 -3.52
N ILE A 141 17.11 4.60 -4.49
CA ILE A 141 17.31 3.98 -5.82
C ILE A 141 18.02 2.63 -5.72
N ASP A 142 19.06 2.50 -4.89
CA ASP A 142 19.77 1.24 -4.72
C ASP A 142 18.85 0.17 -4.09
N ILE A 143 18.06 0.54 -3.08
CA ILE A 143 17.06 -0.34 -2.48
C ILE A 143 15.99 -0.73 -3.50
N ALA A 144 15.50 0.23 -4.29
CA ALA A 144 14.49 -0.03 -5.31
C ALA A 144 14.98 -1.04 -6.36
N ARG A 145 16.24 -0.94 -6.79
CA ARG A 145 16.87 -1.88 -7.73
C ARG A 145 16.95 -3.29 -7.15
N ILE A 146 17.41 -3.43 -5.89
CA ILE A 146 17.49 -4.72 -5.18
C ILE A 146 16.10 -5.37 -5.09
N ASN A 147 15.09 -4.60 -4.71
CA ASN A 147 13.72 -5.11 -4.59
C ASN A 147 13.13 -5.49 -5.95
N ALA A 148 13.38 -4.70 -7.00
CA ALA A 148 12.90 -4.98 -8.34
C ALA A 148 13.56 -6.24 -8.93
N GLU A 149 14.86 -6.42 -8.73
CA GLU A 149 15.58 -7.64 -9.10
C GLU A 149 14.99 -8.87 -8.39
N ALA A 150 14.79 -8.79 -7.09
CA ALA A 150 14.16 -9.86 -6.30
C ALA A 150 12.71 -10.15 -6.72
N ALA A 151 12.00 -9.16 -7.26
CA ALA A 151 10.64 -9.30 -7.80
C ALA A 151 10.60 -9.84 -9.24
N GLY A 152 11.72 -9.87 -9.95
CA GLY A 152 11.75 -10.09 -11.42
C GLY A 152 11.06 -8.96 -12.20
N SER A 153 11.06 -7.73 -11.66
CA SER A 153 10.38 -6.57 -12.23
C SER A 153 11.20 -5.90 -13.35
N ILE A 154 10.52 -5.40 -14.38
CA ILE A 154 11.14 -4.61 -15.48
C ILE A 154 11.39 -3.14 -15.09
N ALA A 155 11.07 -2.74 -13.86
CA ALA A 155 11.17 -1.35 -13.41
C ALA A 155 12.61 -0.82 -13.48
N LYS A 156 12.76 0.38 -14.03
CA LYS A 156 14.01 1.13 -14.11
C LYS A 156 13.98 2.29 -13.13
N PHE A 157 15.11 2.54 -12.46
CA PHE A 157 15.21 3.56 -11.42
C PHE A 157 16.30 4.57 -11.75
N VAL A 158 15.93 5.85 -11.62
CA VAL A 158 16.76 7.01 -11.96
C VAL A 158 16.95 7.87 -10.71
N HIS A 159 18.20 8.07 -10.32
CA HIS A 159 18.56 9.04 -9.29
C HIS A 159 18.47 10.45 -9.89
N ASN A 160 17.41 11.18 -9.55
CA ASN A 160 17.18 12.55 -10.02
C ASN A 160 16.20 13.27 -9.10
N ASP A 161 16.23 14.59 -9.12
CA ASP A 161 15.14 15.41 -8.61
C ASP A 161 13.96 15.33 -9.59
N CYS A 162 12.78 14.91 -9.10
CA CYS A 162 11.60 14.79 -9.96
C CYS A 162 11.22 16.13 -10.61
N MET A 163 11.53 17.27 -9.99
CA MET A 163 11.29 18.59 -10.58
C MET A 163 12.17 18.86 -11.80
N ARG A 164 13.28 18.17 -11.94
CA ARG A 164 14.22 18.27 -13.09
C ARG A 164 14.10 17.10 -14.06
N PHE A 165 13.29 16.10 -13.69
CA PHE A 165 13.11 14.92 -14.53
C PHE A 165 12.30 15.26 -15.78
N THR A 166 12.85 14.90 -16.94
CA THR A 166 12.19 15.04 -18.24
C THR A 166 11.88 13.67 -18.80
N ALA A 167 10.61 13.43 -19.13
CA ALA A 167 10.18 12.21 -19.78
C ALA A 167 10.56 12.21 -21.27
N GLU A 168 11.30 11.21 -21.73
CA GLU A 168 11.62 11.05 -23.16
C GLU A 168 10.35 10.80 -24.00
N ARG A 169 9.39 10.10 -23.42
CA ARG A 169 8.08 9.82 -24.02
C ARG A 169 7.01 9.89 -22.92
N PRO A 170 5.80 10.36 -23.23
CA PRO A 170 4.73 10.44 -22.26
C PRO A 170 4.40 9.07 -21.65
N TYR A 171 4.02 9.08 -20.37
CA TYR A 171 3.51 7.92 -19.65
C TYR A 171 1.98 7.85 -19.76
N ASP A 172 1.44 6.65 -19.57
CA ASP A 172 -0.02 6.42 -19.46
C ASP A 172 -0.52 6.71 -18.08
N GLU A 173 0.30 6.36 -17.10
CA GLU A 173 -0.05 6.40 -15.68
C GLU A 173 1.10 6.97 -14.86
N LEU A 174 0.73 7.65 -13.79
CA LEU A 174 1.63 8.02 -12.71
C LEU A 174 1.07 7.47 -11.40
N VAL A 175 1.92 6.83 -10.62
CA VAL A 175 1.60 6.37 -9.26
C VAL A 175 2.59 7.00 -8.29
N ALA A 176 2.14 7.49 -7.14
CA ALA A 176 3.06 8.02 -6.14
C ALA A 176 2.51 7.93 -4.73
N ASN A 177 3.36 7.46 -3.81
CA ASN A 177 3.18 7.62 -2.38
C ASN A 177 3.88 8.91 -1.96
N LEU A 178 3.14 10.01 -1.91
CA LEU A 178 3.69 11.32 -1.61
C LEU A 178 4.10 11.44 -0.14
N PRO A 179 5.13 12.24 0.21
CA PRO A 179 5.53 12.43 1.61
C PRO A 179 4.39 13.02 2.44
N PHE A 180 4.19 12.49 3.65
CA PHE A 180 3.08 12.87 4.54
C PHE A 180 3.37 14.08 5.44
N GLY A 181 4.60 14.61 5.40
CA GLY A 181 4.99 15.76 6.23
C GLY A 181 5.33 15.43 7.69
N ASN A 182 5.03 14.22 8.16
CA ASN A 182 5.23 13.82 9.57
C ASN A 182 6.56 13.12 9.84
N ARG A 183 7.10 12.40 8.86
CA ARG A 183 8.35 11.61 8.96
C ARG A 183 9.38 12.01 7.92
N VAL A 184 8.93 12.49 6.77
CA VAL A 184 9.75 12.95 5.65
C VAL A 184 9.15 14.25 5.15
N GLY A 185 9.96 15.31 5.06
CA GLY A 185 9.54 16.63 4.67
C GLY A 185 8.86 17.43 5.82
N SER A 186 8.46 18.64 5.49
CA SER A 186 7.60 19.51 6.31
C SER A 186 6.38 19.91 5.48
N HIS A 187 5.32 20.39 6.10
CA HIS A 187 4.15 20.88 5.36
C HIS A 187 4.53 21.88 4.24
N LYS A 188 5.42 22.82 4.54
CA LYS A 188 5.92 23.82 3.58
C LYS A 188 6.73 23.20 2.43
N SER A 189 7.51 22.14 2.68
CA SER A 189 8.25 21.43 1.62
C SER A 189 7.30 20.59 0.77
N ASN A 190 6.27 19.99 1.39
CA ASN A 190 5.25 19.22 0.69
C ASN A 190 4.41 20.09 -0.24
N GLU A 191 4.06 21.32 0.17
CA GLU A 191 3.33 22.26 -0.69
C GLU A 191 4.07 22.51 -2.02
N LYS A 192 5.38 22.79 -1.94
CA LYS A 192 6.21 22.99 -3.13
C LYS A 192 6.31 21.72 -3.99
N LEU A 193 6.53 20.57 -3.35
CA LEU A 193 6.65 19.29 -4.05
C LEU A 193 5.35 18.91 -4.76
N TYR A 194 4.22 19.03 -4.07
CA TYR A 194 2.92 18.67 -4.63
C TYR A 194 2.52 19.60 -5.77
N ALA A 195 2.70 20.91 -5.59
CA ALA A 195 2.47 21.88 -6.67
C ALA A 195 3.34 21.55 -7.90
N GLY A 196 4.63 21.31 -7.70
CA GLY A 196 5.54 20.98 -8.80
C GLY A 196 5.21 19.65 -9.47
N ILE A 197 4.78 18.63 -8.73
CA ILE A 197 4.31 17.36 -9.33
C ILE A 197 3.07 17.63 -10.20
N LEU A 198 2.06 18.34 -9.67
CA LEU A 198 0.84 18.63 -10.42
C LEU A 198 1.10 19.47 -11.69
N GLU A 199 1.98 20.47 -11.61
CA GLU A 199 2.43 21.28 -12.77
C GLU A 199 3.15 20.45 -13.85
N ASN A 200 3.83 19.38 -13.44
CA ASN A 200 4.53 18.50 -14.37
C ASN A 200 3.68 17.34 -14.90
N LEU A 201 2.51 17.05 -14.31
CA LEU A 201 1.62 15.97 -14.80
C LEU A 201 1.33 16.08 -16.29
N PRO A 202 0.96 17.26 -16.87
CA PRO A 202 0.70 17.39 -18.30
C PRO A 202 1.92 17.19 -19.20
N LYS A 203 3.13 17.33 -18.64
CA LYS A 203 4.41 17.10 -19.37
C LYS A 203 4.82 15.63 -19.32
N TRP A 204 4.49 14.93 -18.23
CA TRP A 204 4.83 13.54 -18.04
C TRP A 204 3.80 12.57 -18.59
N LEU A 205 2.52 12.93 -18.51
CA LEU A 205 1.41 12.08 -18.94
C LEU A 205 0.87 12.49 -20.29
N ARG A 206 0.45 11.51 -21.06
CA ARG A 206 -0.30 11.78 -22.29
C ARG A 206 -1.71 12.32 -21.99
N ARG A 207 -2.35 12.89 -22.99
CA ARG A 207 -3.79 13.25 -22.88
C ARG A 207 -4.62 12.03 -22.47
N GLY A 208 -5.51 12.22 -21.52
CA GLY A 208 -6.28 11.12 -20.90
C GLY A 208 -5.47 10.19 -20.01
N GLY A 209 -4.22 10.51 -19.73
CA GLY A 209 -3.41 9.82 -18.73
C GLY A 209 -3.96 10.02 -17.32
N VAL A 210 -3.61 9.13 -16.42
CA VAL A 210 -4.11 9.10 -15.05
C VAL A 210 -2.97 9.20 -14.04
N ALA A 211 -3.16 9.99 -12.97
CA ALA A 211 -2.28 10.02 -11.81
C ALA A 211 -3.02 9.45 -10.59
N ILE A 212 -2.37 8.53 -9.89
CA ILE A 212 -2.84 7.89 -8.66
C ILE A 212 -1.91 8.32 -7.55
N LEU A 213 -2.38 9.24 -6.70
CA LEU A 213 -1.60 9.82 -5.63
C LEU A 213 -2.13 9.36 -4.27
N TYR A 214 -1.23 8.95 -3.39
CA TYR A 214 -1.54 8.52 -2.04
C TYR A 214 -0.88 9.44 -1.03
N THR A 215 -1.66 10.02 -0.10
CA THR A 215 -1.13 11.01 0.85
C THR A 215 -2.02 11.21 2.08
N MET A 216 -1.42 11.74 3.16
CA MET A 216 -2.13 12.29 4.32
C MET A 216 -2.51 13.77 4.13
N GLU A 217 -1.83 14.49 3.26
CA GLU A 217 -2.03 15.92 2.99
C GLU A 217 -3.21 16.17 2.02
N TYR A 218 -4.33 15.50 2.26
CA TYR A 218 -5.47 15.50 1.36
C TYR A 218 -6.11 16.88 1.17
N THR A 219 -6.10 17.73 2.21
CA THR A 219 -6.63 19.10 2.10
C THR A 219 -5.76 19.95 1.18
N LEU A 220 -4.44 19.86 1.32
CA LEU A 220 -3.47 20.52 0.46
C LEU A 220 -3.63 20.06 -0.98
N LEU A 221 -3.63 18.74 -1.21
CA LEU A 221 -3.70 18.19 -2.55
C LEU A 221 -5.01 18.60 -3.26
N LYS A 222 -6.15 18.59 -2.56
CA LYS A 222 -7.42 19.06 -3.13
C LYS A 222 -7.40 20.53 -3.50
N LYS A 223 -6.81 21.37 -2.66
CA LYS A 223 -6.64 22.80 -2.96
C LYS A 223 -5.87 22.97 -4.26
N LEU A 224 -4.69 22.37 -4.36
CA LEU A 224 -3.80 22.46 -5.53
C LEU A 224 -4.46 21.92 -6.82
N ILE A 225 -5.21 20.81 -6.74
CA ILE A 225 -5.93 20.27 -7.91
C ILE A 225 -6.98 21.26 -8.41
N ARG A 226 -7.74 21.90 -7.50
CA ARG A 226 -8.76 22.90 -7.88
C ARG A 226 -8.17 24.14 -8.54
N GLU A 227 -6.97 24.53 -8.13
CA GLU A 227 -6.24 25.67 -8.66
C GLU A 227 -5.60 25.36 -10.03
N HIS A 228 -5.54 24.10 -10.45
CA HIS A 228 -4.93 23.68 -11.70
C HIS A 228 -5.97 23.35 -12.79
N PRO A 229 -6.19 24.23 -13.78
CA PRO A 229 -7.31 24.11 -14.74
C PRO A 229 -7.23 22.89 -15.67
N GLY A 230 -6.03 22.34 -15.85
CA GLY A 230 -5.79 21.16 -16.71
C GLY A 230 -5.97 19.81 -16.00
N LEU A 231 -6.33 19.79 -14.70
CA LEU A 231 -6.46 18.57 -13.93
C LEU A 231 -7.91 18.37 -13.45
N ARG A 232 -8.37 17.13 -13.49
CA ARG A 232 -9.69 16.75 -12.99
C ARG A 232 -9.57 15.65 -11.96
N LEU A 233 -10.02 15.93 -10.74
CA LEU A 233 -10.20 14.90 -9.72
C LEU A 233 -11.33 13.97 -10.15
N VAL A 234 -11.05 12.67 -10.25
CA VAL A 234 -12.03 11.63 -10.63
C VAL A 234 -12.64 11.02 -9.38
N THR A 235 -11.80 10.61 -8.43
CA THR A 235 -12.23 10.01 -7.17
C THR A 235 -11.23 10.27 -6.05
N GLU A 236 -11.75 10.28 -4.82
CA GLU A 236 -11.01 10.33 -3.58
C GLU A 236 -11.54 9.23 -2.66
N VAL A 237 -10.66 8.38 -2.16
CA VAL A 237 -11.02 7.32 -1.20
C VAL A 237 -10.11 7.41 0.01
N ARG A 238 -10.69 7.49 1.20
CA ARG A 238 -9.95 7.42 2.46
C ARG A 238 -9.69 5.97 2.82
N THR A 239 -8.49 5.71 3.30
CA THR A 239 -8.06 4.38 3.72
C THR A 239 -7.51 4.43 5.13
N GLU A 240 -7.35 3.27 5.75
CA GLU A 240 -6.63 3.14 7.01
C GLU A 240 -5.33 2.37 6.76
N ALA A 241 -4.22 2.90 7.27
CA ALA A 241 -2.92 2.25 7.17
C ALA A 241 -2.07 2.55 8.41
N GLY A 242 -1.89 1.55 9.29
CA GLY A 242 -1.04 1.65 10.47
C GLY A 242 -1.45 2.75 11.44
N GLY A 243 -2.75 2.93 11.67
CA GLY A 243 -3.32 3.97 12.54
C GLY A 243 -3.36 5.38 11.91
N LEU A 244 -3.00 5.51 10.64
CA LEU A 244 -3.13 6.74 9.85
C LEU A 244 -4.33 6.62 8.90
N MET A 245 -4.89 7.78 8.50
CA MET A 245 -6.02 7.88 7.58
C MET A 245 -5.64 8.58 6.27
N PRO A 246 -4.72 8.02 5.47
CA PRO A 246 -4.37 8.60 4.18
C PRO A 246 -5.49 8.44 3.15
N ALA A 247 -5.39 9.19 2.05
CA ALA A 247 -6.34 9.11 0.96
C ALA A 247 -5.67 8.80 -0.37
N VAL A 248 -6.39 8.05 -1.20
CA VAL A 248 -6.09 7.79 -2.61
C VAL A 248 -6.80 8.83 -3.45
N PHE A 249 -6.08 9.47 -4.35
CA PHE A 249 -6.59 10.41 -5.32
C PHE A 249 -6.37 9.88 -6.73
N VAL A 250 -7.40 9.81 -7.53
CA VAL A 250 -7.32 9.53 -8.96
C VAL A 250 -7.59 10.82 -9.73
N ILE A 251 -6.61 11.27 -10.49
CA ILE A 251 -6.62 12.53 -11.23
C ILE A 251 -6.43 12.22 -12.70
N LYS A 252 -7.23 12.82 -13.58
CA LYS A 252 -7.05 12.75 -15.03
C LYS A 252 -6.57 14.09 -15.58
N ILE A 253 -5.69 13.99 -16.59
CA ILE A 253 -5.33 15.16 -17.39
C ILE A 253 -6.56 15.55 -18.21
N GLY A 254 -6.94 16.82 -18.15
CA GLY A 254 -8.05 17.38 -18.94
C GLY A 254 -7.85 17.19 -20.45
N GLN A 255 -8.96 17.16 -21.15
CA GLN A 255 -8.96 17.05 -22.61
C GLN A 255 -8.46 18.34 -23.26
#